data_656f548a9f7ed0bdbba1e9e1b4df9d32
#
_entry.id   656f548a9f7ed0bdbba1e9e1b4df9d32
#
_cell.length_a   1.000
_cell.length_b   1.000
_cell.length_c   1.000
_cell.angle_alpha   90.00
_cell.angle_beta   90.00
_cell.angle_gamma   90.00
#
_symmetry.space_group_name_H-M   'P 1'
#
loop_
_entity.id
_entity.type
_entity.pdbx_description
1 polymer ?
#
loop_
_entity_poly.entity_id
_entity_poly.type
_entity_poly.pdbx_seq_one_letter_code
_entity_poly.pdbx_strand_id
1 'polypeptide(L)'
;MYTYVVRVVRPEEWASVKALRLLALEDPAAPLAFLETYETAAARPDSFWQERATGAAEGSVGARQYIAEAEDGQWAGTVTVLVEEAGSVDWAGEPVERRQGHVVGVFVRKEWRGSGMTRALLDAAAGWAWELGLERVRLLVHERNLRAQGAYRKAGFVPTGRTVLLGEGPEENEYEYALERPGASDR
;
A
#
# COMPACT_ATOMS: atom_id res chain seq x y z
N MET A 1 0.41 16.66 -19.82
CA MET A 1 0.09 15.20 -19.84
C MET A 1 1.00 14.52 -18.85
N TYR A 2 0.45 13.77 -17.95
CA TYR A 2 1.26 13.02 -16.96
C TYR A 2 1.73 11.71 -17.59
N THR A 3 3.04 11.57 -17.80
CA THR A 3 3.63 10.35 -18.36
C THR A 3 4.48 9.68 -17.28
N TYR A 4 4.12 8.45 -16.95
CA TYR A 4 4.82 7.63 -15.96
C TYR A 4 4.66 6.15 -16.28
N VAL A 5 5.55 5.35 -15.73
CA VAL A 5 5.50 3.87 -15.81
C VAL A 5 5.33 3.32 -14.40
N VAL A 6 4.39 2.38 -14.23
CA VAL A 6 4.26 1.59 -13.00
C VAL A 6 5.09 0.32 -13.15
N ARG A 7 6.00 0.11 -12.24
CA ARG A 7 6.89 -1.06 -12.23
C ARG A 7 7.22 -1.54 -10.82
N VAL A 8 7.73 -2.75 -10.73
CA VAL A 8 8.21 -3.34 -9.47
C VAL A 8 9.52 -2.68 -9.05
N VAL A 9 9.69 -2.48 -7.75
CA VAL A 9 10.97 -2.04 -7.16
C VAL A 9 12.05 -3.11 -7.38
N ARG A 10 13.32 -2.66 -7.53
CA ARG A 10 14.48 -3.54 -7.60
C ARG A 10 15.24 -3.52 -6.27
N PRO A 11 15.90 -4.61 -5.86
CA PRO A 11 16.62 -4.68 -4.58
C PRO A 11 17.66 -3.58 -4.40
N GLU A 12 18.39 -3.22 -5.46
CA GLU A 12 19.42 -2.17 -5.45
C GLU A 12 18.85 -0.75 -5.28
N GLU A 13 17.54 -0.58 -5.45
CA GLU A 13 16.86 0.72 -5.32
C GLU A 13 16.42 1.04 -3.88
N TRP A 14 16.95 0.32 -2.89
CA TRP A 14 16.57 0.49 -1.48
C TRP A 14 16.73 1.94 -0.98
N ALA A 15 17.72 2.68 -1.47
CA ALA A 15 17.91 4.08 -1.10
C ALA A 15 16.78 4.98 -1.61
N SER A 16 16.25 4.71 -2.81
CA SER A 16 15.08 5.39 -3.36
C SER A 16 13.79 5.00 -2.62
N VAL A 17 13.67 3.74 -2.20
CA VAL A 17 12.58 3.28 -1.32
C VAL A 17 12.56 4.08 -0.01
N LYS A 18 13.74 4.20 0.64
CA LYS A 18 13.91 5.01 1.85
C LYS A 18 13.51 6.47 1.61
N ALA A 19 14.06 7.08 0.57
CA ALA A 19 13.83 8.48 0.26
C ALA A 19 12.33 8.77 0.01
N LEU A 20 11.65 7.92 -0.74
CA LEU A 20 10.21 8.09 -1.00
C LEU A 20 9.37 7.89 0.25
N ARG A 21 9.75 6.92 1.12
CA ARG A 21 9.07 6.72 2.41
C ARG A 21 9.22 7.93 3.32
N LEU A 22 10.42 8.48 3.45
CA LEU A 22 10.65 9.66 4.26
C LEU A 22 9.87 10.87 3.73
N LEU A 23 9.81 11.05 2.42
CA LEU A 23 8.99 12.08 1.80
C LEU A 23 7.50 11.89 2.10
N ALA A 24 7.00 10.64 2.05
CA ALA A 24 5.61 10.34 2.38
C ALA A 24 5.26 10.70 3.83
N LEU A 25 6.20 10.51 4.76
CA LEU A 25 6.03 10.82 6.17
C LEU A 25 6.09 12.32 6.48
N GLU A 26 6.62 13.13 5.57
CA GLU A 26 6.59 14.61 5.65
C GLU A 26 5.28 15.22 5.09
N ASP A 27 4.45 14.42 4.42
CA ASP A 27 3.15 14.90 3.92
C ASP A 27 2.23 15.29 5.08
N PRO A 28 1.51 16.42 4.99
CA PRO A 28 0.57 16.83 6.06
C PRO A 28 -0.49 15.79 6.42
N ALA A 29 -0.83 14.88 5.49
CA ALA A 29 -1.76 13.79 5.73
C ALA A 29 -1.10 12.53 6.34
N ALA A 30 0.22 12.52 6.51
CA ALA A 30 0.95 11.35 7.01
C ALA A 30 0.42 10.81 8.34
N PRO A 31 0.04 11.63 9.35
CA PRO A 31 -0.53 11.12 10.59
C PRO A 31 -1.84 10.33 10.41
N LEU A 32 -2.59 10.58 9.34
CA LEU A 32 -3.79 9.82 9.00
C LEU A 32 -3.52 8.63 8.06
N ALA A 33 -2.34 8.58 7.46
CA ALA A 33 -1.99 7.58 6.45
C ALA A 33 -1.02 6.51 6.97
N PHE A 34 -0.21 6.84 7.97
CA PHE A 34 0.87 6.00 8.44
C PHE A 34 0.97 6.03 9.96
N LEU A 35 1.23 4.88 10.57
CA LEU A 35 1.47 4.76 12.02
C LEU A 35 2.92 5.13 12.39
N GLU A 36 3.84 5.02 11.44
CA GLU A 36 5.26 5.32 11.63
C GLU A 36 5.49 6.82 11.50
N THR A 37 6.38 7.37 12.33
CA THR A 37 6.84 8.77 12.22
C THR A 37 8.07 8.88 11.32
N TYR A 38 8.34 10.10 10.84
CA TYR A 38 9.56 10.41 10.08
C TYR A 38 10.82 10.05 10.88
N GLU A 39 10.87 10.44 12.16
CA GLU A 39 12.03 10.22 13.04
C GLU A 39 12.30 8.73 13.22
N THR A 40 11.25 7.94 13.43
CA THR A 40 11.38 6.47 13.56
C THR A 40 11.91 5.86 12.26
N ALA A 41 11.36 6.25 11.12
CA ALA A 41 11.79 5.73 9.82
C ALA A 41 13.23 6.15 9.48
N ALA A 42 13.57 7.43 9.71
CA ALA A 42 14.90 7.97 9.44
C ALA A 42 16.00 7.31 10.29
N ALA A 43 15.67 6.88 11.51
CA ALA A 43 16.59 6.20 12.41
C ALA A 43 16.87 4.73 12.06
N ARG A 44 16.12 4.14 11.15
CA ARG A 44 16.32 2.74 10.75
C ARG A 44 17.62 2.59 9.96
N PRO A 45 18.40 1.50 10.21
CA PRO A 45 19.63 1.25 9.50
C PRO A 45 19.39 0.94 8.01
N ASP A 46 20.40 1.13 7.18
CA ASP A 46 20.30 0.84 5.73
C ASP A 46 19.95 -0.62 5.45
N SER A 47 20.40 -1.56 6.30
CA SER A 47 20.05 -2.98 6.20
C SER A 47 18.54 -3.22 6.23
N PHE A 48 17.79 -2.46 7.04
CA PHE A 48 16.33 -2.53 7.06
C PHE A 48 15.73 -2.21 5.68
N TRP A 49 16.24 -1.18 5.02
CA TRP A 49 15.74 -0.76 3.71
C TRP A 49 16.16 -1.71 2.60
N GLN A 50 17.36 -2.29 2.71
CA GLN A 50 17.85 -3.33 1.80
C GLN A 50 16.98 -4.59 1.88
N GLU A 51 16.69 -5.07 3.08
CA GLU A 51 15.81 -6.21 3.31
C GLU A 51 14.38 -5.94 2.82
N ARG A 52 13.86 -4.74 3.07
CA ARG A 52 12.52 -4.33 2.62
C ARG A 52 12.43 -4.30 1.10
N ALA A 53 13.40 -3.71 0.41
CA ALA A 53 13.41 -3.68 -1.06
C ALA A 53 13.53 -5.08 -1.65
N THR A 54 14.43 -5.91 -1.12
CA THR A 54 14.60 -7.30 -1.55
C THR A 54 13.34 -8.13 -1.32
N GLY A 55 12.71 -7.98 -0.16
CA GLY A 55 11.50 -8.74 0.20
C GLY A 55 10.25 -8.36 -0.58
N ALA A 56 10.27 -7.24 -1.32
CA ALA A 56 9.14 -6.76 -2.13
C ALA A 56 9.48 -6.61 -3.62
N ALA A 57 10.64 -7.11 -4.05
CA ALA A 57 11.09 -7.12 -5.44
C ALA A 57 10.51 -8.30 -6.23
N GLU A 58 10.80 -8.33 -7.52
CA GLU A 58 10.46 -9.46 -8.38
C GLU A 58 11.06 -10.76 -7.84
N GLY A 59 10.29 -11.85 -7.87
CA GLY A 59 10.67 -13.14 -7.32
C GLY A 59 10.27 -13.34 -5.84
N SER A 60 9.97 -12.28 -5.09
CA SER A 60 9.38 -12.42 -3.75
C SER A 60 7.94 -12.93 -3.84
N VAL A 61 7.56 -13.82 -2.92
CA VAL A 61 6.21 -14.39 -2.83
C VAL A 61 5.39 -13.80 -1.69
N GLY A 62 6.02 -13.09 -0.77
CA GLY A 62 5.38 -12.56 0.44
C GLY A 62 4.94 -11.11 0.33
N ALA A 63 5.55 -10.34 -0.57
CA ALA A 63 5.23 -8.93 -0.79
C ALA A 63 5.65 -8.47 -2.19
N ARG A 64 5.03 -7.41 -2.66
CA ARG A 64 5.41 -6.72 -3.89
C ARG A 64 5.23 -5.22 -3.72
N GLN A 65 6.28 -4.46 -4.02
CA GLN A 65 6.20 -3.00 -4.06
C GLN A 65 6.26 -2.51 -5.50
N TYR A 66 5.28 -1.70 -5.86
CA TYR A 66 5.23 -0.97 -7.12
C TYR A 66 5.57 0.48 -6.90
N ILE A 67 6.25 1.06 -7.88
CA ILE A 67 6.51 2.49 -7.96
C ILE A 67 5.98 3.04 -9.28
N ALA A 68 5.58 4.29 -9.27
CA ALA A 68 5.30 5.05 -10.47
C ALA A 68 6.50 5.96 -10.75
N GLU A 69 7.21 5.69 -11.84
CA GLU A 69 8.40 6.42 -12.27
C GLU A 69 8.03 7.37 -13.41
N ALA A 70 8.28 8.66 -13.22
CA ALA A 70 8.09 9.69 -14.23
C ALA A 70 9.19 9.63 -15.31
N GLU A 71 8.99 10.32 -16.44
CA GLU A 71 9.96 10.33 -17.55
C GLU A 71 11.34 10.83 -17.17
N ASP A 72 11.42 11.72 -16.18
CA ASP A 72 12.70 12.24 -15.65
C ASP A 72 13.38 11.31 -14.63
N GLY A 73 12.80 10.13 -14.40
CA GLY A 73 13.29 9.15 -13.41
C GLY A 73 12.82 9.41 -11.98
N GLN A 74 12.04 10.46 -11.72
CA GLN A 74 11.52 10.73 -10.39
C GLN A 74 10.45 9.69 -10.02
N TRP A 75 10.54 9.15 -8.82
CA TRP A 75 9.47 8.31 -8.25
C TRP A 75 8.33 9.19 -7.74
N ALA A 76 7.21 9.12 -8.40
CA ALA A 76 6.04 9.96 -8.15
C ALA A 76 5.00 9.33 -7.22
N GLY A 77 5.05 8.02 -7.06
CA GLY A 77 4.14 7.30 -6.17
C GLY A 77 4.57 5.87 -5.90
N THR A 78 3.93 5.23 -4.92
CA THR A 78 4.21 3.85 -4.53
C THR A 78 3.00 3.19 -3.89
N VAL A 79 3.01 1.87 -3.94
CA VAL A 79 2.09 0.97 -3.22
C VAL A 79 2.83 -0.32 -2.89
N THR A 80 2.53 -0.91 -1.75
CA THR A 80 3.00 -2.25 -1.41
C THR A 80 1.80 -3.15 -1.16
N VAL A 81 1.84 -4.38 -1.64
CA VAL A 81 0.88 -5.42 -1.30
C VAL A 81 1.60 -6.55 -0.57
N LEU A 82 1.06 -6.92 0.58
CA LEU A 82 1.52 -8.02 1.41
C LEU A 82 0.63 -9.24 1.18
N VAL A 83 1.19 -10.44 1.14
CA VAL A 83 0.43 -11.67 1.18
C VAL A 83 0.20 -12.06 2.62
N GLU A 84 -1.05 -12.20 3.01
CA GLU A 84 -1.46 -12.66 4.34
C GLU A 84 -1.97 -14.10 4.22
N GLU A 85 -1.37 -15.00 4.99
CA GLU A 85 -1.79 -16.41 5.00
C GLU A 85 -2.92 -16.64 6.02
N ALA A 86 -3.85 -17.53 5.68
CA ALA A 86 -4.92 -17.93 6.59
C ALA A 86 -4.35 -18.52 7.87
N GLY A 87 -4.89 -18.12 9.02
CA GLY A 87 -4.42 -18.55 10.34
C GLY A 87 -3.23 -17.77 10.87
N SER A 88 -2.72 -16.79 10.13
CA SER A 88 -1.71 -15.86 10.61
C SER A 88 -2.33 -14.65 11.34
N VAL A 89 -1.46 -13.80 11.84
CA VAL A 89 -1.83 -12.50 12.41
C VAL A 89 -1.25 -11.43 11.49
N ASP A 90 -2.04 -10.40 11.18
CA ASP A 90 -1.59 -9.30 10.35
C ASP A 90 -0.68 -8.33 11.10
N TRP A 91 -0.16 -7.32 10.39
CA TRP A 91 0.73 -6.31 10.97
C TRP A 91 0.06 -5.46 12.09
N ALA A 92 -1.28 -5.44 12.13
CA ALA A 92 -2.06 -4.74 13.15
C ALA A 92 -2.37 -5.62 14.37
N GLY A 93 -1.96 -6.91 14.36
CA GLY A 93 -2.24 -7.87 15.41
C GLY A 93 -3.59 -8.58 15.28
N GLU A 94 -4.28 -8.41 14.16
CA GLU A 94 -5.60 -8.99 13.90
C GLU A 94 -5.50 -10.35 13.19
N PRO A 95 -6.40 -11.32 13.51
CA PRO A 95 -6.36 -12.62 12.88
C PRO A 95 -6.74 -12.55 11.40
N VAL A 96 -6.01 -13.28 10.57
CA VAL A 96 -6.29 -13.45 9.14
C VAL A 96 -7.07 -14.75 8.93
N GLU A 97 -8.31 -14.63 8.51
CA GLU A 97 -9.21 -15.79 8.37
C GLU A 97 -9.00 -16.53 7.05
N ARG A 98 -8.63 -15.81 5.98
CA ARG A 98 -8.36 -16.38 4.66
C ARG A 98 -7.12 -15.78 4.03
N ARG A 99 -6.47 -16.54 3.13
CA ARG A 99 -5.33 -16.07 2.35
C ARG A 99 -5.78 -14.91 1.45
N GLN A 100 -5.09 -13.76 1.55
CA GLN A 100 -5.48 -12.54 0.86
C GLN A 100 -4.30 -11.59 0.67
N GLY A 101 -4.47 -10.57 -0.16
CA GLY A 101 -3.55 -9.44 -0.25
C GLY A 101 -3.93 -8.33 0.73
N HIS A 102 -2.94 -7.61 1.24
CA HIS A 102 -3.12 -6.42 2.06
C HIS A 102 -2.31 -5.28 1.49
N VAL A 103 -2.98 -4.27 0.97
CA VAL A 103 -2.34 -3.06 0.43
C VAL A 103 -1.96 -2.13 1.57
N VAL A 104 -0.70 -1.72 1.58
CA VAL A 104 -0.11 -0.80 2.55
C VAL A 104 0.78 0.23 1.85
N GLY A 105 1.12 1.30 2.54
CA GLY A 105 2.12 2.25 2.08
C GLY A 105 1.76 2.99 0.80
N VAL A 106 0.48 3.28 0.58
CA VAL A 106 0.02 4.04 -0.59
C VAL A 106 0.41 5.49 -0.46
N PHE A 107 1.18 5.99 -1.41
CA PHE A 107 1.57 7.39 -1.48
C PHE A 107 1.66 7.85 -2.93
N VAL A 108 1.19 9.06 -3.19
CA VAL A 108 1.37 9.77 -4.45
C VAL A 108 1.78 11.21 -4.13
N ARG A 109 2.86 11.68 -4.74
CA ARG A 109 3.34 13.06 -4.60
C ARG A 109 2.22 14.04 -4.93
N LYS A 110 2.20 15.17 -4.25
CA LYS A 110 1.13 16.16 -4.34
C LYS A 110 0.86 16.62 -5.78
N GLU A 111 1.90 16.87 -6.53
CA GLU A 111 1.83 17.34 -7.93
C GLU A 111 1.27 16.29 -8.91
N TRP A 112 1.26 15.04 -8.52
CA TRP A 112 0.72 13.91 -9.30
C TRP A 112 -0.69 13.46 -8.88
N ARG A 113 -1.25 14.10 -7.88
CA ARG A 113 -2.61 13.76 -7.41
C ARG A 113 -3.65 14.19 -8.46
N GLY A 114 -4.68 13.37 -8.61
CA GLY A 114 -5.70 13.58 -9.65
C GLY A 114 -5.30 13.13 -11.06
N SER A 115 -4.08 12.59 -11.24
CA SER A 115 -3.59 12.07 -12.53
C SER A 115 -4.06 10.66 -12.88
N GLY A 116 -4.76 9.98 -11.96
CA GLY A 116 -5.09 8.55 -12.09
C GLY A 116 -4.01 7.60 -11.56
N MET A 117 -2.88 8.13 -11.06
CA MET A 117 -1.74 7.33 -10.59
C MET A 117 -2.10 6.40 -9.43
N THR A 118 -2.87 6.86 -8.45
CA THR A 118 -3.31 5.99 -7.34
C THR A 118 -4.06 4.77 -7.87
N ARG A 119 -4.95 4.96 -8.83
CA ARG A 119 -5.68 3.87 -9.48
C ARG A 119 -4.74 2.90 -10.19
N ALA A 120 -3.79 3.41 -10.96
CA ALA A 120 -2.83 2.59 -11.69
C ALA A 120 -1.94 1.75 -10.75
N LEU A 121 -1.49 2.33 -9.64
CA LEU A 121 -0.73 1.62 -8.61
C LEU A 121 -1.55 0.51 -7.95
N LEU A 122 -2.79 0.80 -7.58
CA LEU A 122 -3.70 -0.19 -6.97
C LEU A 122 -4.06 -1.32 -7.94
N ASP A 123 -4.28 -0.99 -9.22
CA ASP A 123 -4.54 -2.00 -10.26
C ASP A 123 -3.33 -2.93 -10.45
N ALA A 124 -2.10 -2.41 -10.40
CA ALA A 124 -0.89 -3.23 -10.47
C ALA A 124 -0.76 -4.16 -9.25
N ALA A 125 -1.00 -3.63 -8.05
CA ALA A 125 -0.95 -4.43 -6.82
C ALA A 125 -2.01 -5.55 -6.82
N ALA A 126 -3.25 -5.23 -7.21
CA ALA A 126 -4.32 -6.21 -7.32
C ALA A 126 -4.02 -7.25 -8.42
N GLY A 127 -3.49 -6.82 -9.57
CA GLY A 127 -3.09 -7.71 -10.66
C GLY A 127 -2.11 -8.79 -10.21
N TRP A 128 -1.09 -8.40 -9.46
CA TRP A 128 -0.15 -9.39 -8.90
C TRP A 128 -0.82 -10.33 -7.90
N ALA A 129 -1.70 -9.83 -7.05
CA ALA A 129 -2.46 -10.69 -6.13
C ALA A 129 -3.30 -11.73 -6.90
N TRP A 130 -3.90 -11.33 -8.01
CA TRP A 130 -4.66 -12.25 -8.88
C TRP A 130 -3.76 -13.30 -9.55
N GLU A 131 -2.55 -12.93 -9.97
CA GLU A 131 -1.55 -13.87 -10.52
C GLU A 131 -1.13 -14.94 -9.50
N LEU A 132 -1.07 -14.57 -8.20
CA LEU A 132 -0.83 -15.50 -7.09
C LEU A 132 -2.04 -16.37 -6.73
N GLY A 133 -3.16 -16.22 -7.41
CA GLY A 133 -4.40 -16.96 -7.12
C GLY A 133 -5.17 -16.44 -5.91
N LEU A 134 -4.83 -15.26 -5.40
CA LEU A 134 -5.62 -14.63 -4.33
C LEU A 134 -6.97 -14.21 -4.89
N GLU A 135 -8.01 -14.25 -4.07
CA GLU A 135 -9.37 -13.88 -4.47
C GLU A 135 -9.81 -12.52 -3.90
N ARG A 136 -9.02 -11.99 -2.96
CA ARG A 136 -9.32 -10.74 -2.27
C ARG A 136 -8.06 -9.93 -2.02
N VAL A 137 -8.20 -8.62 -2.15
CA VAL A 137 -7.21 -7.63 -1.68
C VAL A 137 -7.93 -6.65 -0.76
N ARG A 138 -7.36 -6.40 0.40
CA ARG A 138 -7.90 -5.44 1.37
C ARG A 138 -6.92 -4.32 1.69
N LEU A 139 -7.42 -3.28 2.31
CA LEU A 139 -6.65 -2.21 2.92
C LEU A 139 -7.37 -1.65 4.14
N LEU A 140 -6.61 -0.98 5.00
CA LEU A 140 -7.14 -0.21 6.10
C LEU A 140 -6.93 1.28 5.82
N VAL A 141 -7.92 2.11 6.14
CA VAL A 141 -7.88 3.54 5.94
C VAL A 141 -8.49 4.27 7.13
N HIS A 142 -7.80 5.29 7.62
CA HIS A 142 -8.26 6.09 8.76
C HIS A 142 -9.62 6.72 8.49
N GLU A 143 -10.52 6.69 9.47
CA GLU A 143 -11.89 7.21 9.34
C GLU A 143 -11.96 8.68 8.92
N ARG A 144 -10.97 9.49 9.27
CA ARG A 144 -10.87 10.91 8.87
C ARG A 144 -10.14 11.15 7.56
N ASN A 145 -9.54 10.13 6.94
CA ASN A 145 -8.84 10.27 5.67
C ASN A 145 -9.81 10.14 4.48
N LEU A 146 -10.71 11.11 4.34
CA LEU A 146 -11.77 11.09 3.34
C LEU A 146 -11.23 11.09 1.90
N ARG A 147 -10.07 11.73 1.69
CA ARG A 147 -9.42 11.75 0.38
C ARG A 147 -8.99 10.34 -0.05
N ALA A 148 -8.32 9.61 0.83
CA ALA A 148 -7.90 8.24 0.56
C ALA A 148 -9.11 7.32 0.36
N GLN A 149 -10.12 7.42 1.22
CA GLN A 149 -11.37 6.65 1.06
C GLN A 149 -12.00 6.89 -0.31
N GLY A 150 -12.06 8.15 -0.77
CA GLY A 150 -12.57 8.50 -2.09
C GLY A 150 -11.74 7.88 -3.22
N ALA A 151 -10.41 7.90 -3.11
CA ALA A 151 -9.51 7.29 -4.09
C ALA A 151 -9.68 5.76 -4.15
N TYR A 152 -9.82 5.10 -3.01
CA TYR A 152 -10.03 3.65 -2.93
C TYR A 152 -11.37 3.23 -3.52
N ARG A 153 -12.46 3.97 -3.24
CA ARG A 153 -13.76 3.72 -3.87
C ARG A 153 -13.68 3.87 -5.41
N LYS A 154 -13.00 4.89 -5.91
CA LYS A 154 -12.78 5.06 -7.36
C LYS A 154 -11.99 3.92 -7.97
N ALA A 155 -11.14 3.26 -7.21
CA ALA A 155 -10.39 2.08 -7.64
C ALA A 155 -11.20 0.77 -7.51
N GLY A 156 -12.45 0.83 -7.06
CA GLY A 156 -13.33 -0.32 -6.95
C GLY A 156 -13.34 -1.01 -5.58
N PHE A 157 -12.58 -0.52 -4.62
CA PHE A 157 -12.62 -1.01 -3.24
C PHE A 157 -13.93 -0.57 -2.58
N VAL A 158 -14.52 -1.47 -1.80
CA VAL A 158 -15.76 -1.21 -1.05
C VAL A 158 -15.56 -1.42 0.44
N PRO A 159 -16.21 -0.63 1.30
CA PRO A 159 -16.19 -0.86 2.75
C PRO A 159 -16.72 -2.25 3.08
N THR A 160 -16.03 -2.97 3.96
CA THR A 160 -16.49 -4.30 4.42
C THR A 160 -17.39 -4.23 5.63
N GLY A 161 -17.44 -3.09 6.31
CA GLY A 161 -18.11 -2.90 7.59
C GLY A 161 -17.22 -3.21 8.79
N ARG A 162 -16.02 -3.75 8.56
CA ARG A 162 -15.05 -3.98 9.63
C ARG A 162 -14.31 -2.69 9.99
N THR A 163 -14.17 -2.45 11.29
CA THR A 163 -13.39 -1.36 11.85
C THR A 163 -12.31 -1.95 12.74
N VAL A 164 -11.08 -1.44 12.61
CA VAL A 164 -9.93 -1.82 13.44
C VAL A 164 -9.48 -0.58 14.21
N LEU A 165 -9.26 -0.72 15.50
CA LEU A 165 -8.72 0.36 16.32
C LEU A 165 -7.18 0.28 16.28
N LEU A 166 -6.56 1.27 15.64
CA LEU A 166 -5.10 1.39 15.56
C LEU A 166 -4.67 2.67 16.27
N GLY A 167 -4.33 2.58 17.53
CA GLY A 167 -3.93 3.73 18.33
C GLY A 167 -4.61 3.75 19.69
N GLU A 168 -4.22 4.70 20.53
CA GLU A 168 -4.67 4.78 21.93
C GLU A 168 -5.91 5.67 22.14
N GLY A 169 -6.46 6.26 21.10
CA GLY A 169 -7.57 7.20 21.18
C GLY A 169 -8.90 6.65 20.63
N PRO A 170 -10.04 7.21 21.07
CA PRO A 170 -11.35 6.79 20.59
C PRO A 170 -11.65 7.19 19.14
N GLU A 171 -10.79 7.98 18.51
CA GLU A 171 -10.92 8.48 17.13
C GLU A 171 -9.85 7.95 16.19
N GLU A 172 -9.22 6.83 16.53
CA GLU A 172 -8.17 6.19 15.74
C GLU A 172 -8.69 4.92 15.03
N ASN A 173 -9.90 5.01 14.52
CA ASN A 173 -10.51 3.92 13.78
C ASN A 173 -10.00 3.85 12.33
N GLU A 174 -9.66 2.64 11.92
CA GLU A 174 -9.38 2.30 10.53
C GLU A 174 -10.53 1.49 9.96
N TYR A 175 -11.04 1.91 8.80
CA TYR A 175 -12.05 1.18 8.07
C TYR A 175 -11.41 0.20 7.10
N GLU A 176 -11.86 -1.04 7.10
CA GLU A 176 -11.46 -2.00 6.10
C GLU A 176 -12.24 -1.79 4.80
N TYR A 177 -11.51 -1.71 3.71
CA TYR A 177 -12.00 -1.74 2.33
C TYR A 177 -11.45 -2.99 1.64
N ALA A 178 -12.21 -3.59 0.76
CA ALA A 178 -11.77 -4.75 0.01
C ALA A 178 -12.16 -4.66 -1.47
N LEU A 179 -11.36 -5.34 -2.27
CA LEU A 179 -11.59 -5.58 -3.68
C LEU A 179 -11.59 -7.10 -3.90
N GLU A 180 -12.68 -7.64 -4.38
CA GLU A 180 -12.77 -9.05 -4.76
C GLU A 180 -12.29 -9.24 -6.19
N ARG A 181 -11.67 -10.39 -6.47
CA ARG A 181 -11.22 -10.75 -7.81
C ARG A 181 -12.41 -10.77 -8.78
N PRO A 182 -12.31 -10.10 -9.94
CA PRO A 182 -13.37 -10.17 -10.94
C PRO A 182 -13.70 -11.61 -11.31
N GLY A 183 -15.01 -11.98 -11.27
CA GLY A 183 -15.49 -13.33 -11.58
C GLY A 183 -15.36 -14.36 -10.45
N ALA A 184 -14.91 -13.98 -9.25
CA ALA A 184 -14.88 -14.89 -8.09
C ALA A 184 -16.25 -15.12 -7.43
N SER A 185 -17.20 -14.24 -7.70
CA SER A 185 -18.56 -14.28 -7.08
C SER A 185 -19.54 -15.27 -7.71
N ASP A 186 -19.14 -15.98 -8.76
CA ASP A 186 -20.02 -16.89 -9.53
C ASP A 186 -19.67 -18.38 -9.33
N ARG A 187 -19.01 -18.74 -8.22
CA ARG A 187 -18.72 -20.15 -7.93
C ARG A 187 -19.25 -20.60 -6.59
#